data_a2466f087a35247f91ebe07f35d1bf1d
#
_entry.id   a2466f087a35247f91ebe07f35d1bf1d
#
_cell.length_a   1.000
_cell.length_b   1.000
_cell.length_c   1.000
_cell.angle_alpha   90.00
_cell.angle_beta   90.00
_cell.angle_gamma   90.00
#
_symmetry.space_group_name_H-M   'P 1'
#
loop_
_entity.id
_entity.type
_entity.pdbx_description
1 polymer ?
#
loop_
_entity_poly.entity_id
_entity_poly.type
_entity_poly.pdbx_seq_one_letter_code
_entity_poly.pdbx_strand_id
1 'polypeptide(L)'
;AAKAVMNLGLNSKVCGLARSVKSDIDAVADCGLNYVHTFIATSDSHLKYKLKMTQEEVLERAVSAVEYAKSRGLEVEFSCEDATRTSLEFLKKMHIAVQEAGVNRINVPDTVGTISPTAMEYLIRELKTVTKVPISVHCHDDFGMAVANTLSAVRGGAEQIHATING
;
A
#
# COMPACT_ATOMS: atom_id res chain seq x y z
N ALA A 1 -19.02 -9.79 8.48
CA ALA A 1 -18.58 -10.17 7.13
C ALA A 1 -17.23 -10.91 7.16
N ALA A 2 -16.11 -10.33 7.65
CA ALA A 2 -14.76 -10.92 7.60
C ALA A 2 -14.68 -12.34 8.20
N LYS A 3 -15.21 -12.55 9.41
CA LYS A 3 -15.28 -13.88 10.05
C LYS A 3 -16.03 -14.93 9.21
N ALA A 4 -17.09 -14.52 8.50
CA ALA A 4 -17.84 -15.44 7.65
C ALA A 4 -17.00 -15.86 6.43
N VAL A 5 -16.22 -14.94 5.83
CA VAL A 5 -15.31 -15.26 4.73
C VAL A 5 -14.19 -16.19 5.19
N MET A 6 -13.62 -15.95 6.37
CA MET A 6 -12.60 -16.84 6.95
C MET A 6 -13.09 -18.28 7.13
N ASN A 7 -14.36 -18.45 7.52
CA ASN A 7 -14.95 -19.78 7.76
C ASN A 7 -15.26 -20.56 6.47
N LEU A 8 -15.03 -19.98 5.28
CA LEU A 8 -15.23 -20.68 4.01
C LEU A 8 -14.11 -21.67 3.66
N GLY A 9 -13.03 -21.73 4.42
CA GLY A 9 -11.90 -22.63 4.17
C GLY A 9 -11.18 -22.35 2.86
N LEU A 10 -11.05 -21.08 2.49
CA LEU A 10 -10.41 -20.65 1.24
C LEU A 10 -8.91 -20.94 1.26
N ASN A 11 -8.37 -21.32 0.10
CA ASN A 11 -6.92 -21.42 -0.11
C ASN A 11 -6.26 -20.03 -0.25
N SER A 12 -7.05 -18.98 -0.45
CA SER A 12 -6.57 -17.60 -0.56
C SER A 12 -6.37 -16.95 0.81
N LYS A 13 -5.34 -16.13 0.95
CA LYS A 13 -5.20 -15.28 2.13
C LYS A 13 -6.29 -14.19 2.11
N VAL A 14 -7.02 -14.09 3.20
CA VAL A 14 -8.01 -13.01 3.37
C VAL A 14 -7.33 -11.85 4.07
N CYS A 15 -7.34 -10.69 3.42
CA CYS A 15 -6.71 -9.47 3.92
C CYS A 15 -7.75 -8.49 4.47
N GLY A 16 -7.49 -7.90 5.63
CA GLY A 16 -8.27 -6.78 6.16
C GLY A 16 -7.63 -5.44 5.81
N LEU A 17 -8.43 -4.44 5.46
CA LEU A 17 -7.95 -3.08 5.21
C LEU A 17 -8.07 -2.24 6.48
N ALA A 18 -6.98 -1.57 6.85
CA ALA A 18 -6.88 -0.74 8.07
C ALA A 18 -6.14 0.57 7.80
N ARG A 19 -6.62 1.66 8.34
CA ARG A 19 -5.80 2.88 8.42
C ARG A 19 -4.59 2.61 9.34
N SER A 20 -3.53 3.41 9.21
CA SER A 20 -2.35 3.33 10.08
C SER A 20 -2.65 3.85 11.51
N VAL A 21 -3.61 3.21 12.17
CA VAL A 21 -4.01 3.45 13.57
C VAL A 21 -4.28 2.12 14.28
N LYS A 22 -3.89 2.02 15.54
CA LYS A 22 -3.94 0.77 16.32
C LYS A 22 -5.33 0.15 16.36
N SER A 23 -6.38 0.96 16.57
CA SER A 23 -7.76 0.46 16.66
C SER A 23 -8.24 -0.25 15.39
N ASP A 24 -7.83 0.22 14.21
CA ASP A 24 -8.21 -0.40 12.94
C ASP A 24 -7.44 -1.71 12.73
N ILE A 25 -6.15 -1.73 13.11
CA ILE A 25 -5.30 -2.94 13.06
C ILE A 25 -5.83 -3.99 14.03
N ASP A 26 -6.21 -3.59 15.25
CA ASP A 26 -6.84 -4.48 16.24
C ASP A 26 -8.14 -5.09 15.70
N ALA A 27 -8.99 -4.28 15.05
CA ALA A 27 -10.23 -4.79 14.48
C ALA A 27 -9.98 -5.88 13.43
N VAL A 28 -8.89 -5.78 12.64
CA VAL A 28 -8.47 -6.83 11.70
C VAL A 28 -8.02 -8.09 12.45
N ALA A 29 -7.13 -7.95 13.42
CA ALA A 29 -6.62 -9.08 14.22
C ALA A 29 -7.74 -9.78 14.99
N ASP A 30 -8.66 -9.05 15.61
CA ASP A 30 -9.78 -9.56 16.40
C ASP A 30 -10.86 -10.26 15.54
N CYS A 31 -10.85 -10.00 14.22
CA CYS A 31 -11.63 -10.79 13.27
C CYS A 31 -11.03 -12.16 12.97
N GLY A 32 -9.83 -12.47 13.48
CA GLY A 32 -9.10 -13.71 13.19
C GLY A 32 -8.35 -13.69 11.87
N LEU A 33 -8.22 -12.51 11.22
CA LEU A 33 -7.39 -12.34 10.05
C LEU A 33 -5.92 -12.32 10.47
N ASN A 34 -5.06 -12.91 9.65
CA ASN A 34 -3.60 -12.93 9.85
C ASN A 34 -2.86 -12.04 8.83
N TYR A 35 -3.60 -11.29 8.01
CA TYR A 35 -3.06 -10.39 7.00
C TYR A 35 -3.79 -9.06 7.01
N VAL A 36 -3.03 -7.97 7.09
CA VAL A 36 -3.55 -6.60 7.06
C VAL A 36 -2.91 -5.79 5.94
N HIS A 37 -3.73 -5.04 5.22
CA HIS A 37 -3.29 -3.98 4.33
C HIS A 37 -3.50 -2.65 5.06
N THR A 38 -2.41 -2.01 5.49
CA THR A 38 -2.48 -0.69 6.14
C THR A 38 -1.95 0.40 5.21
N PHE A 39 -2.42 1.62 5.39
CA PHE A 39 -2.07 2.73 4.51
C PHE A 39 -2.07 4.07 5.23
N ILE A 40 -1.29 4.99 4.70
CA ILE A 40 -1.34 6.42 5.03
C ILE A 40 -1.03 7.24 3.79
N ALA A 41 -1.65 8.41 3.65
CA ALA A 41 -1.41 9.29 2.51
C ALA A 41 -0.04 9.98 2.59
N THR A 42 0.61 10.15 1.43
CA THR A 42 1.99 10.65 1.37
C THR A 42 2.16 11.86 0.46
N SER A 43 1.17 12.20 -0.39
CA SER A 43 1.26 13.37 -1.25
C SER A 43 1.14 14.68 -0.47
N ASP A 44 1.82 15.74 -0.92
CA ASP A 44 1.81 17.05 -0.29
C ASP A 44 0.39 17.60 -0.09
N SER A 45 -0.49 17.38 -1.07
CA SER A 45 -1.89 17.75 -0.98
C SER A 45 -2.59 17.07 0.20
N HIS A 46 -2.38 15.76 0.35
CA HIS A 46 -3.01 15.02 1.44
C HIS A 46 -2.35 15.32 2.80
N LEU A 47 -1.03 15.50 2.84
CA LEU A 47 -0.35 15.94 4.07
C LEU A 47 -0.96 17.26 4.59
N LYS A 48 -1.07 18.24 3.69
CA LYS A 48 -1.54 19.58 4.04
C LYS A 48 -3.02 19.65 4.39
N TYR A 49 -3.88 19.05 3.57
CA TYR A 49 -5.33 19.28 3.68
C TYR A 49 -6.10 18.14 4.36
N LYS A 50 -5.64 16.88 4.23
CA LYS A 50 -6.31 15.71 4.80
C LYS A 50 -5.76 15.35 6.18
N LEU A 51 -4.44 15.18 6.28
CA LEU A 51 -3.79 14.71 7.51
C LEU A 51 -3.38 15.83 8.44
N LYS A 52 -3.00 16.99 7.89
CA LYS A 52 -2.41 18.14 8.61
C LYS A 52 -1.15 17.70 9.38
N MET A 53 -0.29 16.95 8.70
CA MET A 53 0.93 16.37 9.24
C MET A 53 2.13 16.69 8.34
N THR A 54 3.31 16.69 8.93
CA THR A 54 4.58 16.76 8.19
C THR A 54 4.95 15.39 7.59
N GLN A 55 5.93 15.36 6.70
CA GLN A 55 6.46 14.10 6.15
C GLN A 55 7.05 13.22 7.25
N GLU A 56 7.73 13.82 8.23
CA GLU A 56 8.33 13.11 9.37
C GLU A 56 7.26 12.44 10.23
N GLU A 57 6.21 13.16 10.57
CA GLU A 57 5.09 12.61 11.36
C GLU A 57 4.37 11.48 10.64
N VAL A 58 4.22 11.56 9.30
CA VAL A 58 3.64 10.49 8.49
C VAL A 58 4.56 9.28 8.45
N LEU A 59 5.87 9.48 8.30
CA LEU A 59 6.86 8.41 8.32
C LEU A 59 6.83 7.65 9.65
N GLU A 60 6.89 8.38 10.77
CA GLU A 60 6.82 7.80 12.11
C GLU A 60 5.52 7.01 12.33
N ARG A 61 4.39 7.55 11.88
CA ARG A 61 3.10 6.87 11.97
C ARG A 61 3.06 5.60 11.14
N ALA A 62 3.62 5.61 9.92
CA ALA A 62 3.70 4.44 9.06
C ALA A 62 4.54 3.33 9.70
N VAL A 63 5.74 3.65 10.18
CA VAL A 63 6.64 2.72 10.88
C VAL A 63 5.93 2.12 12.09
N SER A 64 5.39 2.97 12.98
CA SER A 64 4.68 2.53 14.18
C SER A 64 3.49 1.61 13.87
N ALA A 65 2.76 1.88 12.79
CA ALA A 65 1.62 1.03 12.39
C ALA A 65 2.09 -0.34 11.89
N VAL A 66 3.16 -0.40 11.09
CA VAL A 66 3.75 -1.67 10.62
C VAL A 66 4.28 -2.47 11.80
N GLU A 67 5.11 -1.88 12.66
CA GLU A 67 5.64 -2.54 13.86
C GLU A 67 4.52 -3.06 14.77
N TYR A 68 3.49 -2.25 14.98
CA TYR A 68 2.33 -2.67 15.77
C TYR A 68 1.61 -3.86 15.14
N ALA A 69 1.34 -3.83 13.85
CA ALA A 69 0.71 -4.95 13.15
C ALA A 69 1.58 -6.22 13.24
N LYS A 70 2.90 -6.09 13.10
CA LYS A 70 3.85 -7.20 13.28
C LYS A 70 3.80 -7.75 14.71
N SER A 71 3.72 -6.88 15.73
CA SER A 71 3.61 -7.31 17.13
C SER A 71 2.31 -8.08 17.43
N ARG A 72 1.27 -7.85 16.62
CA ARG A 72 -0.01 -8.60 16.67
C ARG A 72 0.06 -9.92 15.88
N GLY A 73 1.23 -10.28 15.32
CA GLY A 73 1.43 -11.51 14.53
C GLY A 73 0.88 -11.43 13.10
N LEU A 74 0.56 -10.24 12.59
CA LEU A 74 0.00 -10.08 11.25
C LEU A 74 1.09 -10.06 10.18
N GLU A 75 0.79 -10.62 9.00
CA GLU A 75 1.46 -10.24 7.78
C GLU A 75 0.96 -8.85 7.36
N VAL A 76 1.85 -8.02 6.81
CA VAL A 76 1.54 -6.61 6.50
C VAL A 76 1.83 -6.28 5.05
N GLU A 77 0.83 -5.77 4.35
CA GLU A 77 0.98 -4.98 3.14
C GLU A 77 0.80 -3.50 3.50
N PHE A 78 1.68 -2.64 3.00
CA PHE A 78 1.62 -1.20 3.29
C PHE A 78 1.46 -0.39 2.01
N SER A 79 0.55 0.61 2.01
CA SER A 79 0.39 1.56 0.91
C SER A 79 0.80 2.98 1.30
N CYS A 80 1.63 3.59 0.45
CA CYS A 80 1.74 5.04 0.39
C CYS A 80 0.55 5.59 -0.41
N GLU A 81 -0.60 5.90 0.26
CA GLU A 81 -1.78 6.43 -0.47
C GLU A 81 -1.40 7.68 -1.26
N ASP A 82 -1.87 7.74 -2.51
CA ASP A 82 -1.56 8.81 -3.46
C ASP A 82 -0.08 8.84 -3.90
N ALA A 83 0.51 7.66 -4.06
CA ALA A 83 1.91 7.48 -4.38
C ALA A 83 2.32 8.18 -5.69
N THR A 84 1.47 8.14 -6.71
CA THR A 84 1.77 8.72 -8.02
C THR A 84 1.88 10.26 -8.01
N ARG A 85 1.40 10.92 -6.96
CA ARG A 85 1.53 12.37 -6.73
C ARG A 85 2.46 12.73 -5.58
N THR A 86 3.14 11.74 -5.02
CA THR A 86 4.15 11.93 -3.96
C THR A 86 5.53 12.10 -4.58
N SER A 87 6.38 12.91 -3.98
CA SER A 87 7.76 13.04 -4.46
C SER A 87 8.50 11.71 -4.39
N LEU A 88 9.28 11.39 -5.43
CA LEU A 88 10.02 10.12 -5.49
C LEU A 88 10.98 9.96 -4.31
N GLU A 89 11.58 11.05 -3.85
CA GLU A 89 12.49 11.05 -2.71
C GLU A 89 11.75 10.60 -1.44
N PHE A 90 10.58 11.14 -1.17
CA PHE A 90 9.80 10.77 0.02
C PHE A 90 9.25 9.35 -0.09
N LEU A 91 8.81 8.92 -1.28
CA LEU A 91 8.42 7.51 -1.49
C LEU A 91 9.57 6.55 -1.19
N LYS A 92 10.78 6.84 -1.66
CA LYS A 92 11.95 6.00 -1.37
C LYS A 92 12.25 5.95 0.13
N LYS A 93 12.15 7.08 0.85
CA LYS A 93 12.28 7.12 2.32
C LYS A 93 11.22 6.24 3.01
N MET A 94 9.96 6.37 2.59
CA MET A 94 8.85 5.56 3.12
C MET A 94 9.09 4.07 2.89
N HIS A 95 9.46 3.67 1.67
CA HIS A 95 9.73 2.26 1.33
C HIS A 95 10.86 1.66 2.18
N ILE A 96 11.94 2.41 2.39
CA ILE A 96 13.06 1.96 3.23
C ILE A 96 12.58 1.79 4.68
N ALA A 97 11.92 2.80 5.25
CA ALA A 97 11.51 2.78 6.66
C ALA A 97 10.49 1.67 6.97
N VAL A 98 9.48 1.47 6.12
CA VAL A 98 8.48 0.40 6.38
C VAL A 98 9.07 -1.01 6.15
N GLN A 99 10.10 -1.17 5.30
CA GLN A 99 10.84 -2.43 5.18
C GLN A 99 11.61 -2.75 6.45
N GLU A 100 12.30 -1.76 7.03
CA GLU A 100 13.01 -1.91 8.30
C GLU A 100 12.05 -2.25 9.45
N ALA A 101 10.82 -1.73 9.41
CA ALA A 101 9.74 -2.07 10.33
C ALA A 101 9.15 -3.49 10.11
N GLY A 102 9.54 -4.19 9.05
CA GLY A 102 9.17 -5.59 8.80
C GLY A 102 7.95 -5.82 7.93
N VAL A 103 7.58 -4.87 7.06
CA VAL A 103 6.50 -5.06 6.08
C VAL A 103 6.79 -6.26 5.17
N ASN A 104 5.74 -6.98 4.76
CA ASN A 104 5.87 -8.14 3.88
C ASN A 104 5.73 -7.77 2.38
N ARG A 105 5.04 -6.67 2.08
CA ARG A 105 4.81 -6.15 0.73
C ARG A 105 4.52 -4.66 0.78
N ILE A 106 4.91 -3.93 -0.25
CA ILE A 106 4.57 -2.51 -0.39
C ILE A 106 3.74 -2.32 -1.65
N ASN A 107 2.60 -1.64 -1.51
CA ASN A 107 1.72 -1.31 -2.61
C ASN A 107 1.92 0.14 -3.06
N VAL A 108 1.92 0.34 -4.37
CA VAL A 108 2.04 1.65 -5.03
C VAL A 108 0.70 1.98 -5.70
N PRO A 109 -0.16 2.79 -5.07
CA PRO A 109 -1.46 3.14 -5.64
C PRO A 109 -1.39 4.39 -6.54
N ASP A 110 -2.01 4.29 -7.70
CA ASP A 110 -2.46 5.43 -8.50
C ASP A 110 -3.86 5.82 -8.04
N THR A 111 -3.93 6.54 -6.93
CA THR A 111 -5.18 6.82 -6.19
C THR A 111 -6.15 7.68 -6.99
N VAL A 112 -5.65 8.54 -7.86
CA VAL A 112 -6.47 9.44 -8.68
C VAL A 112 -6.56 9.01 -10.15
N GLY A 113 -5.97 7.88 -10.53
CA GLY A 113 -6.08 7.26 -11.85
C GLY A 113 -5.54 8.11 -13.00
N THR A 114 -4.50 8.92 -12.75
CA THR A 114 -4.05 9.95 -13.71
C THR A 114 -2.61 9.79 -14.21
N ILE A 115 -1.84 8.85 -13.67
CA ILE A 115 -0.48 8.61 -14.15
C ILE A 115 -0.49 8.00 -15.55
N SER A 116 0.51 8.34 -16.39
CA SER A 116 0.67 7.68 -17.68
C SER A 116 1.39 6.32 -17.53
N PRO A 117 1.19 5.37 -18.46
CA PRO A 117 1.86 4.06 -18.43
C PRO A 117 3.39 4.15 -18.36
N THR A 118 3.99 5.04 -19.13
CA THR A 118 5.45 5.26 -19.13
C THR A 118 5.95 5.76 -17.77
N ALA A 119 5.21 6.70 -17.17
CA ALA A 119 5.56 7.24 -15.86
C ALA A 119 5.38 6.19 -14.75
N MET A 120 4.36 5.32 -14.84
CA MET A 120 4.16 4.21 -13.91
C MET A 120 5.32 3.20 -13.99
N GLU A 121 5.74 2.80 -15.20
CA GLU A 121 6.88 1.90 -15.37
C GLU A 121 8.16 2.52 -14.77
N TYR A 122 8.41 3.79 -15.03
CA TYR A 122 9.55 4.52 -14.47
C TYR A 122 9.48 4.56 -12.93
N LEU A 123 8.33 4.91 -12.36
CA LEU A 123 8.13 4.99 -10.91
C LEU A 123 8.47 3.65 -10.23
N ILE A 124 7.93 2.54 -10.77
CA ILE A 124 8.19 1.22 -10.19
C ILE A 124 9.66 0.83 -10.31
N ARG A 125 10.31 1.08 -11.44
CA ARG A 125 11.76 0.84 -11.61
C ARG A 125 12.59 1.60 -10.58
N GLU A 126 12.26 2.86 -10.36
CA GLU A 126 12.93 3.70 -9.36
C GLU A 126 12.73 3.20 -7.92
N LEU A 127 11.52 2.78 -7.58
CA LEU A 127 11.23 2.21 -6.26
C LEU A 127 11.91 0.86 -6.06
N LYS A 128 12.01 0.02 -7.09
CA LYS A 128 12.76 -1.26 -7.02
C LYS A 128 14.24 -1.07 -6.68
N THR A 129 14.83 0.10 -6.91
CA THR A 129 16.24 0.34 -6.54
C THR A 129 16.48 0.31 -5.03
N VAL A 130 15.43 0.57 -4.22
CA VAL A 130 15.51 0.60 -2.76
C VAL A 130 14.59 -0.43 -2.08
N THR A 131 13.64 -0.99 -2.81
CA THR A 131 12.63 -1.92 -2.28
C THR A 131 13.08 -3.36 -2.47
N LYS A 132 13.24 -4.10 -1.38
CA LYS A 132 13.67 -5.50 -1.36
C LYS A 132 12.51 -6.49 -1.21
N VAL A 133 11.37 -6.03 -0.70
CA VAL A 133 10.14 -6.81 -0.59
C VAL A 133 9.35 -6.73 -1.90
N PRO A 134 8.42 -7.67 -2.16
CA PRO A 134 7.54 -7.57 -3.34
C PRO A 134 6.80 -6.23 -3.40
N ILE A 135 6.66 -5.68 -4.62
CA ILE A 135 5.82 -4.51 -4.88
C ILE A 135 4.50 -4.97 -5.51
N SER A 136 3.39 -4.49 -4.96
CA SER A 136 2.08 -4.55 -5.60
C SER A 136 1.68 -3.18 -6.16
N VAL A 137 0.71 -3.18 -7.09
CA VAL A 137 0.17 -1.94 -7.66
C VAL A 137 -1.34 -1.95 -7.64
N HIS A 138 -1.92 -0.77 -7.46
CA HIS A 138 -3.36 -0.53 -7.43
C HIS A 138 -3.67 0.69 -8.30
N CYS A 139 -4.22 0.50 -9.49
CA CYS A 139 -4.48 1.57 -10.44
C CYS A 139 -5.96 1.84 -10.55
N HIS A 140 -6.39 3.08 -10.26
CA HIS A 140 -7.73 3.58 -10.55
C HIS A 140 -7.88 3.92 -12.04
N ASP A 141 -9.11 4.02 -12.52
CA ASP A 141 -9.43 4.09 -13.95
C ASP A 141 -10.02 5.44 -14.39
N ASP A 142 -9.77 6.51 -13.65
CA ASP A 142 -10.34 7.83 -13.91
C ASP A 142 -10.06 8.34 -15.35
N PHE A 143 -8.89 8.04 -15.89
CA PHE A 143 -8.53 8.36 -17.28
C PHE A 143 -8.56 7.14 -18.22
N GLY A 144 -9.20 6.02 -17.80
CA GLY A 144 -9.29 4.82 -18.64
C GLY A 144 -7.95 4.09 -18.83
N MET A 145 -6.99 4.29 -17.93
CA MET A 145 -5.63 3.75 -18.08
C MET A 145 -5.26 2.69 -17.04
N ALA A 146 -6.17 2.27 -16.17
CA ALA A 146 -5.84 1.36 -15.07
C ALA A 146 -5.15 0.08 -15.54
N VAL A 147 -5.66 -0.58 -16.58
CA VAL A 147 -5.06 -1.81 -17.13
C VAL A 147 -3.68 -1.51 -17.75
N ALA A 148 -3.56 -0.43 -18.53
CA ALA A 148 -2.31 -0.05 -19.17
C ALA A 148 -1.24 0.30 -18.12
N ASN A 149 -1.59 1.04 -17.07
CA ASN A 149 -0.72 1.38 -15.95
C ASN A 149 -0.30 0.12 -15.17
N THR A 150 -1.23 -0.80 -14.91
CA THR A 150 -0.94 -2.07 -14.25
C THR A 150 0.07 -2.91 -15.05
N LEU A 151 -0.12 -3.05 -16.36
CA LEU A 151 0.82 -3.78 -17.21
C LEU A 151 2.20 -3.10 -17.26
N SER A 152 2.23 -1.78 -17.29
CA SER A 152 3.48 -1.01 -17.25
C SER A 152 4.18 -1.15 -15.90
N ALA A 153 3.44 -1.20 -14.80
CA ALA A 153 3.99 -1.46 -13.48
C ALA A 153 4.66 -2.86 -13.41
N VAL A 154 4.02 -3.89 -13.98
CA VAL A 154 4.61 -5.24 -14.07
C VAL A 154 5.91 -5.20 -14.88
N ARG A 155 5.97 -4.48 -16.02
CA ARG A 155 7.21 -4.27 -16.78
C ARG A 155 8.28 -3.55 -15.95
N GLY A 156 7.87 -2.65 -15.06
CA GLY A 156 8.73 -1.94 -14.11
C GLY A 156 9.27 -2.83 -12.99
N GLY A 157 8.68 -4.02 -12.78
CA GLY A 157 9.09 -4.99 -11.77
C GLY A 157 8.10 -5.17 -10.61
N ALA A 158 6.84 -4.73 -10.74
CA ALA A 158 5.79 -5.07 -9.80
C ALA A 158 5.46 -6.58 -9.89
N GLU A 159 5.21 -7.20 -8.74
CA GLU A 159 5.08 -8.65 -8.59
C GLU A 159 3.65 -9.08 -8.25
N GLN A 160 2.79 -8.13 -7.86
CA GLN A 160 1.38 -8.35 -7.62
C GLN A 160 0.56 -7.20 -8.17
N ILE A 161 -0.64 -7.52 -8.63
CA ILE A 161 -1.63 -6.53 -9.06
C ILE A 161 -2.87 -6.61 -8.18
N HIS A 162 -3.46 -5.46 -7.87
CA HIS A 162 -4.80 -5.40 -7.32
C HIS A 162 -5.82 -5.32 -8.47
N ALA A 163 -6.89 -6.05 -8.33
CA ALA A 163 -7.96 -6.10 -9.32
C ALA A 163 -9.31 -6.21 -8.63
N THR A 164 -10.37 -5.87 -9.35
CA THR A 164 -11.74 -6.02 -8.90
C THR A 164 -12.48 -6.98 -9.84
N ILE A 165 -13.54 -7.61 -9.33
CA ILE A 165 -14.52 -8.32 -10.15
C ILE A 165 -15.63 -7.34 -10.47
N ASN A 166 -15.85 -7.06 -11.74
CA ASN A 166 -16.84 -6.10 -12.25
C ASN A 166 -16.48 -4.61 -12.05
N GLY A 167 -15.23 -4.27 -11.84
CA GLY A 167 -14.78 -2.87 -11.78
C GLY A 167 -14.97 -2.16 -10.45
#